data_251369c0ba7ff2d504b75043f0a85fcc
#
_entry.id   251369c0ba7ff2d504b75043f0a85fcc
#
_cell.length_a   1.000
_cell.length_b   1.000
_cell.length_c   1.000
_cell.angle_alpha   90.00
_cell.angle_beta   90.00
_cell.angle_gamma   90.00
#
_symmetry.space_group_name_H-M   'P 1'
#
loop_
_entity.id
_entity.type
_entity.pdbx_description
1 polymer ?
#
loop_
_entity_poly.entity_id
_entity_poly.type
_entity_poly.pdbx_seq_one_letter_code
_entity_poly.pdbx_strand_id
1 'polypeptide(L)'
;MNQVYDVIIIGCGEAGIYAGYELSLKNPSLKIGVFEQGRDIYKRSCPIVAKKVKQCINCKVCDTMCGFGGAGAFSDGKFNFTTEFGGWLTDYMDHDEVMELIHYVDDVNVAHGATTSYFSTTTPEAQALAKKALEFDLHLLQAQCKHLGTEKNLMILTNIYEDLKDKMDFHFNTAISEIKTCSEGYELVTEKEDVARCQYLIAAPGRSGAEWFANQCKNLGIKLINNQVDIGVRVELPARVFEHITDVVYESKLVYRTKQYGDSVRTFCMNPYGHVVAENVEGINTVNGHSYSDASLRSENTNFALLVSNRFTEPFDEPYRYGKHIASLSNMLAGGVLVQRFGDLVKGIRTNEHRLSQSFIKPTLTAAVPGDLSLALPKRQLDDIIEMIYALDKVAPGTANYDTLLYGAEVKFYSSRLELSHELETKLPGFFAIGDGAGTTRGLAQAGASGIKAARAVLARL
;
A
#
# COMPACT_ATOMS: atom_id res chain seq x y z
N MET A 1 -29.80 3.09 18.03
CA MET A 1 -30.70 1.99 17.55
C MET A 1 -30.01 0.67 17.90
N ASN A 2 -30.73 -0.31 18.44
CA ASN A 2 -30.16 -1.66 18.62
C ASN A 2 -30.41 -2.45 17.32
N GLN A 3 -29.39 -2.58 16.49
CA GLN A 3 -29.44 -3.37 15.26
C GLN A 3 -28.76 -4.70 15.47
N VAL A 4 -29.35 -5.78 14.95
CA VAL A 4 -28.80 -7.14 15.04
C VAL A 4 -28.58 -7.71 13.65
N TYR A 5 -27.38 -8.23 13.41
CA TYR A 5 -26.90 -8.80 12.17
C TYR A 5 -26.36 -10.20 12.39
N ASP A 6 -26.36 -11.03 11.36
CA ASP A 6 -25.61 -12.29 11.37
C ASP A 6 -24.11 -11.99 11.29
N VAL A 7 -23.74 -11.06 10.39
CA VAL A 7 -22.36 -10.63 10.14
C VAL A 7 -22.27 -9.12 10.16
N ILE A 8 -21.28 -8.56 10.86
CA ILE A 8 -20.89 -7.15 10.68
C ILE A 8 -19.51 -7.09 10.04
N ILE A 9 -19.37 -6.20 9.05
CA ILE A 9 -18.10 -5.84 8.40
C ILE A 9 -17.75 -4.41 8.80
N ILE A 10 -16.54 -4.21 9.37
CA ILE A 10 -15.99 -2.87 9.67
C ILE A 10 -15.05 -2.48 8.56
N GLY A 11 -15.38 -1.41 7.84
CA GLY A 11 -14.62 -0.88 6.73
C GLY A 11 -15.07 -1.41 5.38
N CYS A 12 -15.14 -0.51 4.41
CA CYS A 12 -15.63 -0.74 3.06
C CYS A 12 -14.54 -0.49 2.00
N GLY A 13 -13.28 -0.86 2.32
CA GLY A 13 -12.18 -0.97 1.38
C GLY A 13 -12.23 -2.31 0.63
N GLU A 14 -11.23 -2.60 -0.21
CA GLU A 14 -11.18 -3.83 -1.02
C GLU A 14 -11.50 -5.09 -0.20
N ALA A 15 -10.87 -5.28 0.96
CA ALA A 15 -11.09 -6.47 1.78
C ALA A 15 -12.55 -6.60 2.25
N GLY A 16 -13.15 -5.51 2.75
CA GLY A 16 -14.53 -5.51 3.23
C GLY A 16 -15.55 -5.70 2.11
N ILE A 17 -15.31 -5.09 0.94
CA ILE A 17 -16.17 -5.23 -0.24
C ILE A 17 -16.22 -6.69 -0.70
N TYR A 18 -15.06 -7.34 -0.87
CA TYR A 18 -15.02 -8.73 -1.33
C TYR A 18 -15.53 -9.72 -0.29
N ALA A 19 -15.37 -9.42 1.02
CA ALA A 19 -16.01 -10.21 2.06
C ALA A 19 -17.55 -10.13 1.94
N GLY A 20 -18.08 -8.92 1.82
CA GLY A 20 -19.52 -8.69 1.66
C GLY A 20 -20.07 -9.29 0.36
N TYR A 21 -19.33 -9.17 -0.74
CA TYR A 21 -19.68 -9.78 -2.03
C TYR A 21 -19.84 -11.30 -1.93
N GLU A 22 -18.82 -11.99 -1.39
CA GLU A 22 -18.84 -13.45 -1.25
C GLU A 22 -19.97 -13.92 -0.30
N LEU A 23 -20.17 -13.25 0.84
CA LEU A 23 -21.25 -13.55 1.78
C LEU A 23 -22.63 -13.40 1.11
N SER A 24 -22.90 -12.25 0.50
CA SER A 24 -24.20 -11.95 -0.11
C SER A 24 -24.53 -12.81 -1.33
N LEU A 25 -23.48 -13.20 -2.10
CA LEU A 25 -23.62 -14.09 -3.26
C LEU A 25 -23.94 -15.54 -2.85
N LYS A 26 -23.23 -16.05 -1.84
CA LYS A 26 -23.33 -17.46 -1.42
C LYS A 26 -24.51 -17.72 -0.49
N ASN A 27 -24.91 -16.74 0.32
CA ASN A 27 -26.06 -16.84 1.21
C ASN A 27 -26.85 -15.52 1.23
N PRO A 28 -27.77 -15.32 0.27
CA PRO A 28 -28.57 -14.10 0.16
C PRO A 28 -29.53 -13.82 1.33
N SER A 29 -29.71 -14.81 2.24
CA SER A 29 -30.59 -14.64 3.41
C SER A 29 -29.87 -14.00 4.60
N LEU A 30 -28.54 -13.84 4.55
CA LEU A 30 -27.77 -13.25 5.61
C LEU A 30 -28.09 -11.77 5.79
N LYS A 31 -28.27 -11.38 7.03
CA LYS A 31 -28.34 -9.99 7.41
C LYS A 31 -26.94 -9.44 7.67
N ILE A 32 -26.42 -8.68 6.70
CA ILE A 32 -25.03 -8.16 6.72
C ILE A 32 -25.08 -6.65 6.97
N GLY A 33 -24.43 -6.17 8.04
CA GLY A 33 -24.23 -4.75 8.30
C GLY A 33 -22.80 -4.32 7.93
N VAL A 34 -22.64 -3.25 7.16
CA VAL A 34 -21.33 -2.70 6.78
C VAL A 34 -21.18 -1.30 7.38
N PHE A 35 -20.20 -1.11 8.26
CA PHE A 35 -19.95 0.16 8.92
C PHE A 35 -18.69 0.81 8.35
N GLU A 36 -18.85 1.98 7.72
CA GLU A 36 -17.77 2.73 7.07
C GLU A 36 -17.75 4.19 7.56
N GLN A 37 -16.57 4.63 8.02
CA GLN A 37 -16.38 5.99 8.52
C GLN A 37 -16.48 7.06 7.43
N GLY A 38 -16.18 6.70 6.18
CA GLY A 38 -16.24 7.59 5.02
C GLY A 38 -17.58 7.52 4.30
N ARG A 39 -17.60 8.09 3.10
CA ARG A 39 -18.82 8.29 2.29
C ARG A 39 -19.05 7.16 1.31
N ASP A 40 -20.28 7.06 0.79
CA ASP A 40 -20.57 6.24 -0.37
C ASP A 40 -19.76 6.70 -1.60
N ILE A 41 -19.65 5.83 -2.60
CA ILE A 41 -18.77 6.04 -3.75
C ILE A 41 -19.09 7.31 -4.55
N TYR A 42 -20.35 7.72 -4.59
CA TYR A 42 -20.81 8.92 -5.34
C TYR A 42 -20.51 10.22 -4.61
N LYS A 43 -20.36 10.19 -3.29
CA LYS A 43 -20.18 11.39 -2.45
C LYS A 43 -18.73 11.65 -2.04
N ARG A 44 -17.81 10.74 -2.38
CA ARG A 44 -16.39 10.91 -2.10
C ARG A 44 -15.82 12.04 -2.95
N SER A 45 -15.18 13.03 -2.33
CA SER A 45 -14.59 14.16 -3.03
C SER A 45 -13.44 14.78 -2.23
N CYS A 46 -12.22 14.71 -2.78
CA CYS A 46 -11.07 15.39 -2.21
C CYS A 46 -10.94 16.81 -2.76
N PRO A 47 -10.84 17.85 -1.91
CA PRO A 47 -10.71 19.23 -2.37
C PRO A 47 -9.47 19.52 -3.22
N ILE A 48 -8.36 18.79 -3.01
CA ILE A 48 -7.15 18.90 -3.85
C ILE A 48 -7.42 18.30 -5.24
N VAL A 49 -7.95 17.07 -5.28
CA VAL A 49 -8.26 16.38 -6.55
C VAL A 49 -9.28 17.18 -7.35
N ALA A 50 -10.26 17.78 -6.66
CA ALA A 50 -11.24 18.68 -7.26
C ALA A 50 -10.68 20.08 -7.58
N LYS A 51 -9.38 20.34 -7.39
CA LYS A 51 -8.70 21.63 -7.64
C LYS A 51 -9.31 22.82 -6.90
N LYS A 52 -10.00 22.59 -5.79
CA LYS A 52 -10.61 23.65 -4.95
C LYS A 52 -9.61 24.29 -4.02
N VAL A 53 -8.57 23.57 -3.64
CA VAL A 53 -7.49 24.03 -2.76
C VAL A 53 -6.12 23.59 -3.30
N LYS A 54 -5.06 24.32 -2.94
CA LYS A 54 -3.70 24.02 -3.40
C LYS A 54 -2.95 23.04 -2.50
N GLN A 55 -3.37 22.90 -1.24
CA GLN A 55 -2.74 22.08 -0.23
C GLN A 55 -3.77 21.27 0.55
N CYS A 56 -3.33 20.18 1.18
CA CYS A 56 -4.19 19.34 2.01
C CYS A 56 -4.72 20.15 3.21
N ILE A 57 -6.04 20.08 3.40
CA ILE A 57 -6.73 20.75 4.52
C ILE A 57 -6.92 19.83 5.74
N ASN A 58 -6.31 18.64 5.74
CA ASN A 58 -6.39 17.63 6.79
C ASN A 58 -7.83 17.34 7.25
N CYS A 59 -8.67 16.89 6.31
CA CYS A 59 -10.06 16.53 6.61
C CYS A 59 -10.14 15.51 7.75
N LYS A 60 -11.11 15.64 8.67
CA LYS A 60 -11.34 14.69 9.78
C LYS A 60 -11.47 13.25 9.26
N VAL A 61 -12.18 13.04 8.18
CA VAL A 61 -12.22 11.78 7.42
C VAL A 61 -11.75 12.08 6.00
N CYS A 62 -10.71 11.40 5.58
CA CYS A 62 -10.07 11.64 4.29
C CYS A 62 -10.79 10.89 3.17
N ASP A 63 -11.46 11.59 2.26
CA ASP A 63 -12.20 11.00 1.15
C ASP A 63 -11.32 10.23 0.14
N THR A 64 -9.98 10.43 0.13
CA THR A 64 -9.09 9.61 -0.70
C THR A 64 -8.73 8.28 -0.05
N MET A 65 -8.87 8.17 1.27
CA MET A 65 -8.49 6.98 2.04
C MET A 65 -9.67 6.19 2.55
N CYS A 66 -10.81 6.85 2.83
CA CYS A 66 -11.99 6.28 3.49
C CYS A 66 -13.21 6.39 2.59
N GLY A 67 -14.19 5.51 2.83
CA GLY A 67 -15.42 5.38 2.04
C GLY A 67 -15.42 4.11 1.20
N PHE A 68 -16.49 3.90 0.43
CA PHE A 68 -16.60 2.72 -0.43
C PHE A 68 -15.43 2.62 -1.41
N GLY A 69 -14.76 1.48 -1.48
CA GLY A 69 -13.52 1.25 -2.21
C GLY A 69 -12.25 1.63 -1.45
N GLY A 70 -12.36 2.26 -0.26
CA GLY A 70 -11.21 2.65 0.55
C GLY A 70 -10.20 3.49 -0.22
N ALA A 71 -8.90 3.32 0.06
CA ALA A 71 -7.83 3.95 -0.70
C ALA A 71 -7.75 3.44 -2.15
N GLY A 72 -8.29 2.25 -2.42
CA GLY A 72 -8.35 1.65 -3.75
C GLY A 72 -9.08 2.53 -4.77
N ALA A 73 -10.20 3.14 -4.39
CA ALA A 73 -11.04 3.92 -5.30
C ALA A 73 -10.35 5.15 -5.92
N PHE A 74 -9.32 5.68 -5.28
CA PHE A 74 -8.51 6.80 -5.80
C PHE A 74 -7.13 6.36 -6.31
N SER A 75 -6.86 5.05 -6.32
CA SER A 75 -5.64 4.48 -6.88
C SER A 75 -5.75 4.30 -8.40
N ASP A 76 -4.63 4.00 -9.03
CA ASP A 76 -4.55 3.62 -10.44
C ASP A 76 -5.05 2.19 -10.73
N GLY A 77 -5.59 1.49 -9.73
CA GLY A 77 -6.16 0.16 -9.90
C GLY A 77 -5.13 -0.87 -10.35
N LYS A 78 -4.00 -0.94 -9.65
CA LYS A 78 -2.94 -1.91 -9.94
C LYS A 78 -3.18 -3.20 -9.15
N PHE A 79 -3.66 -4.24 -9.82
CA PHE A 79 -3.84 -5.58 -9.27
C PHE A 79 -2.65 -6.46 -9.64
N ASN A 80 -1.94 -6.97 -8.64
CA ASN A 80 -0.79 -7.83 -8.82
C ASN A 80 -1.18 -9.29 -8.53
N PHE A 81 -0.92 -10.17 -9.48
CA PHE A 81 -1.21 -11.60 -9.41
C PHE A 81 0.08 -12.33 -9.04
N THR A 82 0.38 -12.33 -7.77
CA THR A 82 1.61 -12.91 -7.22
C THR A 82 1.51 -13.01 -5.70
N THR A 83 2.27 -13.93 -5.14
CA THR A 83 2.51 -14.03 -3.69
C THR A 83 3.84 -13.42 -3.26
N GLU A 84 4.70 -13.04 -4.23
CA GLU A 84 6.04 -12.49 -3.96
C GLU A 84 6.01 -11.12 -3.29
N PHE A 85 4.89 -10.40 -3.48
CA PHE A 85 4.65 -9.11 -2.85
C PHE A 85 3.14 -8.78 -2.82
N GLY A 86 2.78 -7.73 -2.10
CA GLY A 86 1.38 -7.31 -1.95
C GLY A 86 0.72 -7.82 -0.68
N GLY A 87 1.46 -8.47 0.19
CA GLY A 87 0.99 -8.93 1.51
C GLY A 87 1.75 -10.15 2.01
N TRP A 88 1.21 -10.77 3.04
CA TRP A 88 1.77 -11.90 3.77
C TRP A 88 0.74 -13.03 3.94
N LEU A 89 -0.19 -13.19 3.00
CA LEU A 89 -1.21 -14.23 3.09
C LEU A 89 -0.61 -15.65 3.08
N THR A 90 0.58 -15.81 2.46
CA THR A 90 1.34 -17.08 2.52
C THR A 90 1.87 -17.45 3.90
N ASP A 91 1.82 -16.55 4.88
CA ASP A 91 2.10 -16.91 6.27
C ASP A 91 0.93 -17.64 6.93
N TYR A 92 -0.26 -17.60 6.33
CA TYR A 92 -1.51 -18.17 6.85
C TYR A 92 -2.06 -19.31 6.00
N MET A 93 -1.80 -19.32 4.69
CA MET A 93 -2.30 -20.32 3.74
C MET A 93 -1.25 -20.61 2.66
N ASP A 94 -1.37 -21.72 1.94
CA ASP A 94 -0.41 -22.06 0.91
C ASP A 94 -0.48 -21.15 -0.32
N HIS A 95 0.57 -21.24 -1.14
CA HIS A 95 0.70 -20.41 -2.35
C HIS A 95 -0.47 -20.59 -3.31
N ASP A 96 -0.90 -21.81 -3.54
CA ASP A 96 -1.91 -22.12 -4.57
C ASP A 96 -3.28 -21.60 -4.12
N GLU A 97 -3.60 -21.73 -2.84
CA GLU A 97 -4.82 -21.16 -2.25
C GLU A 97 -4.84 -19.64 -2.37
N VAL A 98 -3.72 -18.96 -2.06
CA VAL A 98 -3.64 -17.49 -2.22
C VAL A 98 -3.84 -17.09 -3.67
N MET A 99 -3.22 -17.81 -4.62
CA MET A 99 -3.36 -17.50 -6.05
C MET A 99 -4.77 -17.74 -6.56
N GLU A 100 -5.44 -18.83 -6.12
CA GLU A 100 -6.86 -19.07 -6.45
C GLU A 100 -7.75 -17.92 -5.99
N LEU A 101 -7.57 -17.46 -4.76
CA LEU A 101 -8.34 -16.33 -4.21
C LEU A 101 -8.06 -15.02 -4.96
N ILE A 102 -6.81 -14.75 -5.34
CA ILE A 102 -6.43 -13.58 -6.14
C ILE A 102 -7.09 -13.62 -7.53
N HIS A 103 -7.10 -14.80 -8.18
CA HIS A 103 -7.78 -14.96 -9.46
C HIS A 103 -9.30 -14.80 -9.34
N TYR A 104 -9.89 -15.27 -8.25
CA TYR A 104 -11.31 -15.06 -8.00
C TYR A 104 -11.65 -13.56 -7.81
N VAL A 105 -10.79 -12.78 -7.13
CA VAL A 105 -10.91 -11.31 -7.08
C VAL A 105 -10.92 -10.72 -8.49
N ASP A 106 -10.06 -11.23 -9.36
CA ASP A 106 -10.00 -10.77 -10.74
C ASP A 106 -11.26 -11.12 -11.54
N ASP A 107 -11.78 -12.33 -11.38
CA ASP A 107 -13.02 -12.77 -12.03
C ASP A 107 -14.20 -11.85 -11.64
N VAL A 108 -14.28 -11.46 -10.36
CA VAL A 108 -15.27 -10.48 -9.90
C VAL A 108 -15.05 -9.12 -10.56
N ASN A 109 -13.81 -8.64 -10.66
CA ASN A 109 -13.51 -7.39 -11.35
C ASN A 109 -13.86 -7.45 -12.85
N VAL A 110 -13.55 -8.54 -13.52
CA VAL A 110 -13.88 -8.75 -14.94
C VAL A 110 -15.39 -8.77 -15.15
N ALA A 111 -16.15 -9.43 -14.27
CA ALA A 111 -17.61 -9.42 -14.30
C ALA A 111 -18.20 -8.01 -14.16
N HIS A 112 -17.46 -7.09 -13.51
CA HIS A 112 -17.86 -5.70 -13.33
C HIS A 112 -17.17 -4.71 -14.28
N GLY A 113 -16.50 -5.19 -15.34
CA GLY A 113 -15.99 -4.37 -16.44
C GLY A 113 -14.47 -4.19 -16.52
N ALA A 114 -13.69 -4.95 -15.73
CA ALA A 114 -12.24 -4.95 -15.88
C ALA A 114 -11.80 -5.63 -17.18
N THR A 115 -10.60 -5.25 -17.66
CA THR A 115 -9.96 -5.91 -18.79
C THR A 115 -9.54 -7.34 -18.46
N THR A 116 -9.53 -8.23 -19.45
CA THR A 116 -8.94 -9.55 -19.34
C THR A 116 -7.43 -9.59 -19.64
N SER A 117 -6.83 -8.47 -20.07
CA SER A 117 -5.42 -8.41 -20.44
C SER A 117 -4.52 -8.17 -19.23
N TYR A 118 -3.36 -8.83 -19.21
CA TYR A 118 -2.34 -8.73 -18.19
C TYR A 118 -1.02 -8.21 -18.76
N PHE A 119 -0.29 -7.43 -17.98
CA PHE A 119 1.15 -7.28 -18.14
C PHE A 119 1.83 -8.44 -17.41
N SER A 120 2.79 -9.08 -18.04
CA SER A 120 3.42 -10.29 -17.47
C SER A 120 4.94 -10.17 -17.46
N THR A 121 5.58 -10.66 -16.40
CA THR A 121 7.03 -10.86 -16.31
C THR A 121 7.48 -12.21 -16.89
N THR A 122 6.57 -12.98 -17.49
CA THR A 122 6.88 -14.30 -18.06
C THR A 122 7.12 -14.27 -19.59
N THR A 123 7.12 -13.07 -20.20
CA THR A 123 7.48 -12.94 -21.63
C THR A 123 8.96 -13.28 -21.86
N PRO A 124 9.35 -13.70 -23.07
CA PRO A 124 10.76 -13.99 -23.38
C PRO A 124 11.70 -12.81 -23.07
N GLU A 125 11.24 -11.58 -23.34
CA GLU A 125 11.98 -10.33 -23.07
C GLU A 125 12.16 -10.11 -21.57
N ALA A 126 11.10 -10.33 -20.77
CA ALA A 126 11.16 -10.21 -19.31
C ALA A 126 12.07 -11.29 -18.70
N GLN A 127 12.03 -12.52 -19.24
CA GLN A 127 12.93 -13.58 -18.82
C GLN A 127 14.39 -13.27 -19.16
N ALA A 128 14.67 -12.69 -20.34
CA ALA A 128 16.01 -12.24 -20.70
C ALA A 128 16.51 -11.14 -19.75
N LEU A 129 15.62 -10.20 -19.38
CA LEU A 129 15.91 -9.17 -18.37
C LEU A 129 16.21 -9.79 -17.01
N ALA A 130 15.37 -10.72 -16.55
CA ALA A 130 15.56 -11.43 -15.29
C ALA A 130 16.91 -12.18 -15.26
N LYS A 131 17.26 -12.88 -16.36
CA LYS A 131 18.56 -13.56 -16.49
C LYS A 131 19.72 -12.58 -16.41
N LYS A 132 19.64 -11.44 -17.13
CA LYS A 132 20.66 -10.40 -17.07
C LYS A 132 20.80 -9.81 -15.66
N ALA A 133 19.68 -9.60 -14.97
CA ALA A 133 19.69 -9.08 -13.60
C ALA A 133 20.41 -10.04 -12.64
N LEU A 134 20.19 -11.35 -12.78
CA LEU A 134 20.85 -12.37 -11.96
C LEU A 134 22.38 -12.38 -12.08
N GLU A 135 22.94 -11.97 -13.22
CA GLU A 135 24.40 -11.83 -13.40
C GLU A 135 25.03 -10.82 -12.41
N PHE A 136 24.19 -9.94 -11.83
CA PHE A 136 24.58 -8.88 -10.91
C PHE A 136 23.89 -9.02 -9.54
N ASP A 137 23.49 -10.22 -9.16
CA ASP A 137 22.81 -10.54 -7.89
C ASP A 137 21.46 -9.79 -7.70
N LEU A 138 20.86 -9.31 -8.79
CA LEU A 138 19.53 -8.68 -8.79
C LEU A 138 18.48 -9.71 -9.18
N HIS A 139 17.43 -9.83 -8.37
CA HIS A 139 16.33 -10.75 -8.60
C HIS A 139 15.09 -9.97 -9.04
N LEU A 140 14.66 -10.18 -10.29
CA LEU A 140 13.39 -9.65 -10.79
C LEU A 140 12.26 -10.52 -10.25
N LEU A 141 11.40 -9.95 -9.40
CA LEU A 141 10.24 -10.65 -8.88
C LEU A 141 9.24 -10.91 -10.01
N GLN A 142 8.71 -12.12 -10.04
CA GLN A 142 7.74 -12.52 -11.06
C GLN A 142 6.34 -12.09 -10.64
N ALA A 143 5.64 -11.42 -11.53
CA ALA A 143 4.25 -11.05 -11.33
C ALA A 143 3.54 -10.88 -12.67
N GLN A 144 2.26 -11.20 -12.68
CA GLN A 144 1.33 -10.64 -13.63
C GLN A 144 0.67 -9.44 -12.98
N CYS A 145 0.37 -8.41 -13.75
CA CYS A 145 -0.22 -7.19 -13.24
C CYS A 145 -1.32 -6.71 -14.20
N LYS A 146 -2.45 -6.29 -13.63
CA LYS A 146 -3.43 -5.46 -14.34
C LYS A 146 -3.30 -4.03 -13.84
N HIS A 147 -3.19 -3.10 -14.76
CA HIS A 147 -3.25 -1.69 -14.50
C HIS A 147 -4.53 -1.14 -15.14
N LEU A 148 -5.53 -0.86 -14.31
CA LEU A 148 -6.85 -0.45 -14.80
C LEU A 148 -6.90 1.04 -15.16
N GLY A 149 -6.13 1.86 -14.46
CA GLY A 149 -6.26 3.32 -14.46
C GLY A 149 -7.35 3.79 -13.50
N THR A 150 -7.17 4.98 -12.94
CA THR A 150 -8.02 5.51 -11.87
C THR A 150 -9.50 5.57 -12.26
N GLU A 151 -9.81 6.01 -13.49
CA GLU A 151 -11.19 6.16 -13.97
C GLU A 151 -11.89 4.81 -14.13
N LYS A 152 -11.22 3.83 -14.73
CA LYS A 152 -11.77 2.49 -14.91
C LYS A 152 -11.92 1.76 -13.58
N ASN A 153 -10.95 1.91 -12.70
CA ASN A 153 -11.01 1.33 -11.37
C ASN A 153 -12.22 1.88 -10.57
N LEU A 154 -12.44 3.19 -10.63
CA LEU A 154 -13.63 3.81 -10.02
C LEU A 154 -14.94 3.31 -10.63
N MET A 155 -14.98 3.11 -11.96
CA MET A 155 -16.16 2.55 -12.65
C MET A 155 -16.45 1.12 -12.17
N ILE A 156 -15.44 0.26 -12.06
CA ILE A 156 -15.59 -1.12 -11.60
C ILE A 156 -16.13 -1.15 -10.16
N LEU A 157 -15.54 -0.36 -9.26
CA LEU A 157 -16.01 -0.25 -7.88
C LEU A 157 -17.44 0.30 -7.80
N THR A 158 -17.82 1.21 -8.69
CA THR A 158 -19.21 1.70 -8.79
C THR A 158 -20.15 0.59 -9.21
N ASN A 159 -19.77 -0.23 -10.19
CA ASN A 159 -20.59 -1.36 -10.63
C ASN A 159 -20.75 -2.41 -9.50
N ILE A 160 -19.68 -2.67 -8.74
CA ILE A 160 -19.75 -3.56 -7.57
C ILE A 160 -20.67 -2.95 -6.50
N TYR A 161 -20.61 -1.65 -6.26
CA TYR A 161 -21.52 -0.97 -5.32
C TYR A 161 -22.99 -1.12 -5.73
N GLU A 162 -23.29 -0.89 -7.01
CA GLU A 162 -24.65 -1.06 -7.53
C GLU A 162 -25.19 -2.49 -7.38
N ASP A 163 -24.30 -3.49 -7.49
CA ASP A 163 -24.68 -4.90 -7.26
C ASP A 163 -24.92 -5.21 -5.77
N LEU A 164 -24.23 -4.51 -4.85
CA LEU A 164 -24.26 -4.82 -3.42
C LEU A 164 -25.22 -3.95 -2.60
N LYS A 165 -25.58 -2.75 -3.05
CA LYS A 165 -26.29 -1.73 -2.27
C LYS A 165 -27.63 -2.19 -1.68
N ASP A 166 -28.31 -3.13 -2.34
CA ASP A 166 -29.62 -3.66 -1.92
C ASP A 166 -29.49 -5.04 -1.22
N LYS A 167 -28.25 -5.59 -1.12
CA LYS A 167 -27.99 -6.89 -0.51
C LYS A 167 -27.41 -6.78 0.91
N MET A 168 -26.96 -5.60 1.30
CA MET A 168 -26.32 -5.35 2.60
C MET A 168 -26.78 -3.99 3.14
N ASP A 169 -26.79 -3.84 4.47
CA ASP A 169 -27.09 -2.58 5.15
C ASP A 169 -25.82 -1.74 5.28
N PHE A 170 -25.63 -0.75 4.41
CA PHE A 170 -24.49 0.15 4.44
C PHE A 170 -24.71 1.34 5.39
N HIS A 171 -23.85 1.48 6.38
CA HIS A 171 -23.79 2.59 7.32
C HIS A 171 -22.58 3.48 7.03
N PHE A 172 -22.70 4.35 6.03
CA PHE A 172 -21.66 5.34 5.71
C PHE A 172 -21.63 6.49 6.72
N ASN A 173 -20.49 7.20 6.82
CA ASN A 173 -20.22 8.25 7.81
C ASN A 173 -20.47 7.76 9.25
N THR A 174 -20.14 6.49 9.49
CA THR A 174 -20.38 5.82 10.76
C THR A 174 -19.12 5.08 11.21
N ALA A 175 -18.32 5.76 11.99
CA ALA A 175 -17.12 5.18 12.60
C ALA A 175 -17.49 4.36 13.84
N ILE A 176 -16.86 3.21 14.00
CA ILE A 176 -16.95 2.40 15.22
C ILE A 176 -15.94 2.94 16.24
N SER A 177 -16.41 3.27 17.43
CA SER A 177 -15.56 3.72 18.54
C SER A 177 -15.02 2.56 19.35
N GLU A 178 -15.85 1.52 19.61
CA GLU A 178 -15.50 0.41 20.50
C GLU A 178 -16.08 -0.92 20.02
N ILE A 179 -15.31 -2.00 20.23
CA ILE A 179 -15.72 -3.39 20.01
C ILE A 179 -15.73 -4.10 21.36
N LYS A 180 -16.84 -4.77 21.69
CA LYS A 180 -17.02 -5.57 22.90
C LYS A 180 -17.42 -6.99 22.56
N THR A 181 -17.04 -7.93 23.39
CA THR A 181 -17.60 -9.29 23.36
C THR A 181 -18.93 -9.32 24.12
N CYS A 182 -19.90 -10.08 23.64
CA CYS A 182 -21.17 -10.32 24.33
C CYS A 182 -21.52 -11.82 24.30
N SER A 183 -22.62 -12.22 24.91
CA SER A 183 -23.03 -13.63 25.01
C SER A 183 -23.25 -14.31 23.67
N GLU A 184 -23.63 -13.57 22.64
CA GLU A 184 -24.00 -14.08 21.32
C GLU A 184 -23.05 -13.60 20.20
N GLY A 185 -21.84 -13.15 20.55
CA GLY A 185 -20.84 -12.68 19.61
C GLY A 185 -20.24 -11.33 19.99
N TYR A 186 -20.55 -10.28 19.22
CA TYR A 186 -19.91 -8.98 19.35
C TYR A 186 -20.93 -7.84 19.38
N GLU A 187 -20.61 -6.83 20.19
CA GLU A 187 -21.33 -5.57 20.27
C GLU A 187 -20.38 -4.45 19.82
N LEU A 188 -20.84 -3.65 18.87
CA LEU A 188 -20.12 -2.51 18.31
C LEU A 188 -20.82 -1.23 18.72
N VAL A 189 -20.04 -0.27 19.24
CA VAL A 189 -20.51 1.06 19.58
C VAL A 189 -19.98 2.05 18.53
N THR A 190 -20.83 2.88 17.96
CA THR A 190 -20.45 3.92 17.02
C THR A 190 -19.97 5.18 17.74
N GLU A 191 -19.29 6.12 17.05
CA GLU A 191 -18.98 7.46 17.61
C GLU A 191 -20.24 8.25 18.02
N LYS A 192 -21.42 7.86 17.54
CA LYS A 192 -22.73 8.48 17.87
C LYS A 192 -23.47 7.74 18.98
N GLU A 193 -22.80 6.79 19.65
CA GLU A 193 -23.35 5.95 20.72
C GLU A 193 -24.50 5.01 20.27
N ASP A 194 -24.68 4.82 18.95
CA ASP A 194 -25.54 3.75 18.45
C ASP A 194 -24.86 2.39 18.66
N VAL A 195 -25.66 1.35 18.91
CA VAL A 195 -25.18 -0.01 19.18
C VAL A 195 -25.67 -0.96 18.09
N ALA A 196 -24.75 -1.78 17.58
CA ALA A 196 -25.02 -2.89 16.67
C ALA A 196 -24.44 -4.19 17.23
N ARG A 197 -25.10 -5.33 17.00
CA ARG A 197 -24.65 -6.65 17.44
C ARG A 197 -24.58 -7.62 16.29
N CYS A 198 -23.64 -8.57 16.38
CA CYS A 198 -23.50 -9.65 15.39
C CYS A 198 -22.95 -10.91 16.02
N GLN A 199 -23.23 -12.04 15.37
CA GLN A 199 -22.59 -13.32 15.69
C GLN A 199 -21.15 -13.37 15.17
N TYR A 200 -20.92 -12.92 13.92
CA TYR A 200 -19.62 -12.89 13.27
C TYR A 200 -19.18 -11.46 12.98
N LEU A 201 -17.92 -11.16 13.27
CA LEU A 201 -17.31 -9.86 13.04
C LEU A 201 -16.14 -9.98 12.09
N ILE A 202 -16.16 -9.22 10.97
CA ILE A 202 -15.06 -9.10 10.02
C ILE A 202 -14.51 -7.68 10.09
N ALA A 203 -13.30 -7.50 10.63
CA ALA A 203 -12.65 -6.20 10.70
C ALA A 203 -11.71 -5.99 9.52
N ALA A 204 -12.05 -5.01 8.68
CA ALA A 204 -11.27 -4.57 7.50
C ALA A 204 -10.96 -3.06 7.58
N PRO A 205 -10.27 -2.58 8.65
CA PRO A 205 -10.18 -1.16 8.97
C PRO A 205 -9.33 -0.34 7.98
N GLY A 206 -8.62 -0.99 7.07
CA GLY A 206 -7.70 -0.34 6.16
C GLY A 206 -6.54 0.36 6.88
N ARG A 207 -5.68 1.06 6.13
CA ARG A 207 -4.52 1.75 6.71
C ARG A 207 -4.91 2.89 7.63
N SER A 208 -5.96 3.63 7.28
CA SER A 208 -6.45 4.77 8.08
C SER A 208 -7.08 4.36 9.42
N GLY A 209 -7.59 3.13 9.52
CA GLY A 209 -8.14 2.59 10.76
C GLY A 209 -7.17 1.70 11.55
N ALA A 210 -5.91 1.56 11.11
CA ALA A 210 -4.98 0.59 11.67
C ALA A 210 -4.62 0.85 13.14
N GLU A 211 -4.40 2.12 13.51
CA GLU A 211 -4.07 2.50 14.89
C GLU A 211 -5.28 2.29 15.82
N TRP A 212 -6.47 2.72 15.40
CA TRP A 212 -7.70 2.46 16.12
C TRP A 212 -7.89 0.96 16.34
N PHE A 213 -7.71 0.16 15.28
CA PHE A 213 -7.89 -1.30 15.34
C PHE A 213 -6.86 -1.98 16.26
N ALA A 214 -5.60 -1.55 16.21
CA ALA A 214 -4.57 -2.05 17.12
C ALA A 214 -4.95 -1.79 18.60
N ASN A 215 -5.54 -0.62 18.91
CA ASN A 215 -6.02 -0.30 20.25
C ASN A 215 -7.22 -1.17 20.64
N GLN A 216 -8.19 -1.42 19.73
CA GLN A 216 -9.29 -2.36 19.97
C GLN A 216 -8.77 -3.77 20.27
N CYS A 217 -7.80 -4.24 19.48
CA CYS A 217 -7.18 -5.55 19.71
C CYS A 217 -6.50 -5.65 21.08
N LYS A 218 -5.77 -4.61 21.50
CA LYS A 218 -5.17 -4.56 22.85
C LYS A 218 -6.22 -4.63 23.94
N ASN A 219 -7.31 -3.87 23.83
CA ASN A 219 -8.42 -3.87 24.80
C ASN A 219 -9.11 -5.23 24.89
N LEU A 220 -9.22 -5.93 23.77
CA LEU A 220 -9.76 -7.31 23.68
C LEU A 220 -8.73 -8.39 24.07
N GLY A 221 -7.53 -8.00 24.46
CA GLY A 221 -6.44 -8.89 24.82
C GLY A 221 -5.87 -9.68 23.64
N ILE A 222 -6.10 -9.26 22.40
CA ILE A 222 -5.52 -9.88 21.19
C ILE A 222 -4.07 -9.41 21.07
N LYS A 223 -3.14 -10.36 20.90
CA LYS A 223 -1.72 -10.08 20.79
C LYS A 223 -1.41 -9.44 19.43
N LEU A 224 -0.69 -8.34 19.46
CA LEU A 224 -0.10 -7.71 18.26
C LEU A 224 1.31 -8.23 18.03
N ILE A 225 1.65 -8.44 16.78
CA ILE A 225 2.99 -8.82 16.33
C ILE A 225 3.55 -7.64 15.54
N ASN A 226 4.81 -7.30 15.80
CA ASN A 226 5.47 -6.24 15.07
C ASN A 226 5.62 -6.60 13.60
N ASN A 227 5.29 -5.66 12.73
CA ASN A 227 5.56 -5.77 11.32
C ASN A 227 6.92 -5.12 10.99
N GLN A 228 7.39 -5.29 9.76
CA GLN A 228 8.56 -4.56 9.26
C GLN A 228 8.23 -3.10 9.01
N VAL A 229 9.27 -2.28 8.84
CA VAL A 229 9.19 -0.95 8.25
C VAL A 229 10.21 -0.85 7.13
N ASP A 230 9.80 -0.33 5.99
CA ASP A 230 10.72 -0.10 4.89
C ASP A 230 11.12 1.37 4.85
N ILE A 231 12.40 1.62 4.85
CA ILE A 231 12.99 2.97 4.87
C ILE A 231 13.93 3.10 3.69
N GLY A 232 13.88 4.23 3.03
CA GLY A 232 14.76 4.48 1.91
C GLY A 232 14.61 5.85 1.28
N VAL A 233 14.85 5.88 -0.01
CA VAL A 233 14.81 7.10 -0.84
C VAL A 233 14.00 6.88 -2.10
N ARG A 234 13.50 7.97 -2.67
CA ARG A 234 13.03 7.96 -4.05
C ARG A 234 14.15 8.41 -4.96
N VAL A 235 14.41 7.60 -5.97
CA VAL A 235 15.37 7.88 -7.04
C VAL A 235 14.64 8.56 -8.18
N GLU A 236 15.23 9.60 -8.76
CA GLU A 236 14.78 10.22 -10.00
C GLU A 236 15.94 10.36 -10.96
N LEU A 237 15.73 9.92 -12.19
CA LEU A 237 16.74 9.91 -13.25
C LEU A 237 16.07 10.01 -14.64
N PRO A 238 16.82 10.29 -15.72
CA PRO A 238 16.24 10.37 -17.07
C PRO A 238 15.52 9.07 -17.45
N ALA A 239 14.31 9.16 -17.98
CA ALA A 239 13.49 7.99 -18.33
C ALA A 239 14.23 6.99 -19.23
N ARG A 240 15.05 7.48 -20.15
CA ARG A 240 15.86 6.68 -21.10
C ARG A 240 16.77 5.65 -20.43
N VAL A 241 17.18 5.89 -19.16
CA VAL A 241 18.02 4.96 -18.39
C VAL A 241 17.27 3.66 -18.10
N PHE A 242 15.97 3.74 -17.81
CA PHE A 242 15.12 2.59 -17.45
C PHE A 242 14.14 2.16 -18.55
N GLU A 243 14.03 2.86 -19.66
CA GLU A 243 13.09 2.58 -20.76
C GLU A 243 13.11 1.10 -21.19
N HIS A 244 14.30 0.54 -21.42
CA HIS A 244 14.47 -0.86 -21.81
C HIS A 244 14.00 -1.88 -20.78
N ILE A 245 13.80 -1.47 -19.53
CA ILE A 245 13.24 -2.27 -18.45
C ILE A 245 11.73 -2.02 -18.37
N THR A 246 11.32 -0.74 -18.32
CA THR A 246 9.93 -0.35 -18.09
C THR A 246 9.01 -0.64 -19.28
N ASP A 247 9.54 -0.68 -20.51
CA ASP A 247 8.80 -1.08 -21.69
C ASP A 247 8.49 -2.60 -21.70
N VAL A 248 9.32 -3.39 -21.04
CA VAL A 248 9.16 -4.84 -20.93
C VAL A 248 8.39 -5.21 -19.67
N VAL A 249 8.74 -4.58 -18.53
CA VAL A 249 8.12 -4.82 -17.22
C VAL A 249 7.76 -3.48 -16.59
N TYR A 250 6.50 -3.09 -16.72
CA TYR A 250 6.01 -1.79 -16.25
C TYR A 250 6.30 -1.55 -14.76
N GLU A 251 6.03 -2.52 -13.90
CA GLU A 251 6.31 -2.48 -12.47
C GLU A 251 7.49 -3.41 -12.14
N SER A 252 8.69 -3.00 -12.51
CA SER A 252 9.89 -3.80 -12.30
C SER A 252 10.29 -3.79 -10.82
N LYS A 253 10.12 -4.93 -10.14
CA LYS A 253 10.56 -5.13 -8.76
C LYS A 253 11.84 -5.96 -8.75
N LEU A 254 12.95 -5.26 -8.63
CA LEU A 254 14.29 -5.83 -8.49
C LEU A 254 14.67 -5.86 -7.02
N VAL A 255 15.04 -7.03 -6.52
CA VAL A 255 15.50 -7.26 -5.16
C VAL A 255 16.99 -7.55 -5.20
N TYR A 256 17.73 -6.91 -4.30
CA TYR A 256 19.15 -7.10 -4.09
C TYR A 256 19.43 -7.41 -2.62
N ARG A 257 20.31 -8.37 -2.35
CA ARG A 257 20.81 -8.62 -1.02
C ARG A 257 22.20 -8.01 -0.90
N THR A 258 22.34 -7.01 -0.05
CA THR A 258 23.59 -6.27 0.09
C THR A 258 24.74 -7.17 0.61
N LYS A 259 25.94 -6.97 0.07
CA LYS A 259 27.10 -7.77 0.43
C LYS A 259 27.66 -7.37 1.78
N GLN A 260 27.52 -6.08 2.12
CA GLN A 260 28.07 -5.55 3.36
C GLN A 260 27.27 -6.00 4.59
N TYR A 261 25.95 -5.96 4.54
CA TYR A 261 25.09 -6.22 5.70
C TYR A 261 24.15 -7.41 5.53
N GLY A 262 23.97 -7.91 4.30
CA GLY A 262 23.03 -8.96 3.98
C GLY A 262 21.56 -8.50 4.00
N ASP A 263 21.33 -7.19 3.99
CA ASP A 263 20.00 -6.62 4.01
C ASP A 263 19.32 -6.71 2.64
N SER A 264 18.00 -6.80 2.65
CA SER A 264 17.21 -6.80 1.42
C SER A 264 16.84 -5.37 1.02
N VAL A 265 17.30 -4.96 -0.17
CA VAL A 265 16.90 -3.70 -0.80
C VAL A 265 16.09 -4.01 -2.05
N ARG A 266 15.04 -3.26 -2.29
CA ARG A 266 14.20 -3.46 -3.47
C ARG A 266 13.80 -2.16 -4.14
N THR A 267 13.63 -2.21 -5.47
CA THR A 267 12.87 -1.18 -6.18
C THR A 267 11.39 -1.29 -5.82
N PHE A 268 10.71 -0.16 -5.75
CA PHE A 268 9.28 -0.12 -5.43
C PHE A 268 8.60 1.05 -6.13
N CYS A 269 7.34 0.86 -6.54
CA CYS A 269 6.52 1.89 -7.16
C CYS A 269 7.26 2.61 -8.32
N MET A 270 7.56 1.85 -9.36
CA MET A 270 8.18 2.35 -10.60
C MET A 270 7.19 3.26 -11.33
N ASN A 271 7.63 4.46 -11.67
CA ASN A 271 6.84 5.47 -12.36
C ASN A 271 7.59 5.97 -13.61
N PRO A 272 7.45 5.27 -14.75
CA PRO A 272 8.02 5.73 -16.00
C PRO A 272 7.42 7.08 -16.40
N TYR A 273 8.27 8.02 -16.80
CA TYR A 273 7.87 9.39 -17.18
C TYR A 273 7.02 10.09 -16.13
N GLY A 274 7.24 9.73 -14.84
CA GLY A 274 6.44 10.18 -13.71
C GLY A 274 7.03 11.36 -12.95
N HIS A 275 6.33 11.78 -11.92
CA HIS A 275 6.71 12.89 -11.06
C HIS A 275 6.96 12.39 -9.64
N VAL A 276 7.96 12.93 -8.99
CA VAL A 276 8.15 12.78 -7.54
C VAL A 276 7.16 13.70 -6.84
N VAL A 277 6.50 13.20 -5.81
CA VAL A 277 5.48 13.92 -5.05
C VAL A 277 5.73 13.81 -3.54
N ALA A 278 5.33 14.82 -2.79
CA ALA A 278 5.29 14.74 -1.33
C ALA A 278 3.94 14.15 -0.90
N GLU A 279 3.98 13.23 0.07
CA GLU A 279 2.82 12.62 0.70
C GLU A 279 2.81 12.97 2.18
N ASN A 280 1.71 13.52 2.68
CA ASN A 280 1.57 13.81 4.11
C ASN A 280 0.95 12.63 4.84
N VAL A 281 1.67 12.08 5.80
CA VAL A 281 1.21 11.00 6.67
C VAL A 281 1.24 11.51 8.10
N GLU A 282 0.07 11.73 8.69
CA GLU A 282 -0.09 12.20 10.07
C GLU A 282 0.76 13.44 10.41
N GLY A 283 0.78 14.42 9.51
CA GLY A 283 1.53 15.67 9.69
C GLY A 283 3.02 15.60 9.31
N ILE A 284 3.51 14.45 8.86
CA ILE A 284 4.89 14.27 8.41
C ILE A 284 4.89 14.10 6.89
N ASN A 285 5.73 14.88 6.20
CA ASN A 285 5.92 14.73 4.77
C ASN A 285 6.92 13.62 4.46
N THR A 286 6.47 12.62 3.71
CA THR A 286 7.29 11.60 3.09
C THR A 286 7.30 11.80 1.58
N VAL A 287 8.13 11.07 0.87
CA VAL A 287 8.18 11.13 -0.59
C VAL A 287 7.48 9.93 -1.20
N ASN A 288 6.86 10.13 -2.35
CA ASN A 288 6.25 9.10 -3.19
C ASN A 288 6.41 9.46 -4.67
N GLY A 289 5.92 8.65 -5.58
CA GLY A 289 5.91 8.91 -7.01
C GLY A 289 4.53 8.73 -7.62
N HIS A 290 4.33 9.41 -8.74
CA HIS A 290 3.10 9.33 -9.51
C HIS A 290 3.40 9.38 -11.01
N SER A 291 2.68 8.61 -11.81
CA SER A 291 2.72 8.66 -13.27
C SER A 291 1.33 8.97 -13.84
N TYR A 292 1.31 9.68 -14.95
CA TYR A 292 0.08 10.02 -15.66
C TYR A 292 -0.11 9.11 -16.87
N SER A 293 -1.34 8.68 -17.11
CA SER A 293 -1.72 8.00 -18.35
C SER A 293 -1.68 8.96 -19.56
N ASP A 294 -2.06 10.23 -19.34
CA ASP A 294 -1.99 11.28 -20.35
C ASP A 294 -0.52 11.64 -20.66
N ALA A 295 -0.13 11.42 -21.91
CA ALA A 295 1.23 11.68 -22.38
C ALA A 295 1.62 13.17 -22.27
N SER A 296 0.66 14.09 -22.33
CA SER A 296 0.92 15.54 -22.21
C SER A 296 1.34 15.97 -20.80
N LEU A 297 1.09 15.12 -19.78
CA LEU A 297 1.43 15.35 -18.38
C LEU A 297 2.69 14.61 -17.95
N ARG A 298 3.33 13.88 -18.86
CA ARG A 298 4.54 13.11 -18.57
C ARG A 298 5.76 14.02 -18.36
N SER A 299 6.64 13.61 -17.45
CA SER A 299 7.96 14.22 -17.31
C SER A 299 8.99 13.56 -18.23
N GLU A 300 10.21 14.08 -18.26
CA GLU A 300 11.34 13.45 -18.94
C GLU A 300 12.05 12.41 -18.07
N ASN A 301 11.60 12.23 -16.82
CA ASN A 301 12.23 11.40 -15.81
C ASN A 301 11.40 10.16 -15.48
N THR A 302 12.09 9.09 -15.10
CA THR A 302 11.53 7.95 -14.37
C THR A 302 11.90 8.08 -12.90
N ASN A 303 10.98 7.75 -12.01
CA ASN A 303 11.28 7.70 -10.59
C ASN A 303 10.79 6.38 -9.96
N PHE A 304 11.50 5.94 -8.94
CA PHE A 304 11.19 4.73 -8.17
C PHE A 304 11.77 4.83 -6.76
N ALA A 305 11.17 4.12 -5.81
CA ALA A 305 11.74 4.00 -4.48
C ALA A 305 12.83 2.92 -4.44
N LEU A 306 13.86 3.14 -3.63
CA LEU A 306 14.74 2.11 -3.10
C LEU A 306 14.47 1.98 -1.62
N LEU A 307 13.99 0.81 -1.21
CA LEU A 307 13.53 0.54 0.15
C LEU A 307 14.35 -0.58 0.78
N VAL A 308 14.93 -0.30 1.93
CA VAL A 308 15.57 -1.28 2.82
C VAL A 308 14.55 -1.80 3.80
N SER A 309 14.34 -3.11 3.84
CA SER A 309 13.38 -3.74 4.76
C SER A 309 13.99 -3.93 6.13
N ASN A 310 13.41 -3.29 7.14
CA ASN A 310 13.88 -3.36 8.51
C ASN A 310 12.91 -4.21 9.35
N ARG A 311 13.42 -5.27 9.94
CA ARG A 311 12.70 -6.10 10.92
C ARG A 311 13.35 -5.93 12.28
N PHE A 312 12.54 -5.63 13.28
CA PHE A 312 13.01 -5.47 14.64
C PHE A 312 12.59 -6.66 15.49
N THR A 313 13.49 -7.06 16.38
CA THR A 313 13.25 -8.07 17.42
C THR A 313 13.26 -7.39 18.78
N GLU A 314 12.66 -8.01 19.78
CA GLU A 314 12.72 -7.52 21.15
C GLU A 314 14.15 -7.08 21.55
N PRO A 315 14.32 -5.96 22.27
CA PRO A 315 13.27 -5.14 22.92
C PRO A 315 12.66 -4.05 22.03
N PHE A 316 12.98 -4.01 20.71
CA PHE A 316 12.47 -3.00 19.76
C PHE A 316 11.14 -3.45 19.18
N ASP A 317 10.05 -2.86 19.63
CA ASP A 317 8.69 -3.29 19.31
C ASP A 317 7.82 -2.21 18.62
N GLU A 318 8.42 -1.07 18.21
CA GLU A 318 7.72 0.04 17.59
C GLU A 318 8.28 0.42 16.19
N PRO A 319 8.27 -0.47 15.18
CA PRO A 319 8.83 -0.19 13.85
C PRO A 319 8.14 1.00 13.18
N TYR A 320 6.83 1.16 13.38
CA TYR A 320 6.08 2.32 12.88
C TYR A 320 6.65 3.63 13.42
N ARG A 321 6.83 3.72 14.74
CA ARG A 321 7.38 4.89 15.40
C ARG A 321 8.80 5.19 14.96
N TYR A 322 9.63 4.16 14.78
CA TYR A 322 10.97 4.31 14.24
C TYR A 322 10.97 4.97 12.86
N GLY A 323 10.19 4.44 11.92
CA GLY A 323 10.05 5.03 10.58
C GLY A 323 9.55 6.48 10.61
N LYS A 324 8.60 6.78 11.51
CA LYS A 324 8.06 8.11 11.71
C LYS A 324 9.13 9.10 12.21
N HIS A 325 10.01 8.67 13.12
CA HIS A 325 11.14 9.49 13.60
C HIS A 325 12.14 9.77 12.47
N ILE A 326 12.46 8.76 11.64
CA ILE A 326 13.36 8.97 10.49
C ILE A 326 12.76 9.99 9.51
N ALA A 327 11.49 9.89 9.17
CA ALA A 327 10.84 10.86 8.30
C ALA A 327 10.77 12.26 8.94
N SER A 328 10.57 12.35 10.25
CA SER A 328 10.55 13.64 10.97
C SER A 328 11.90 14.36 10.98
N LEU A 329 13.03 13.62 10.97
CA LEU A 329 14.36 14.23 10.83
C LEU A 329 14.50 14.93 9.47
N SER A 330 14.08 14.31 8.38
CA SER A 330 14.04 14.94 7.06
C SER A 330 13.19 16.20 7.05
N ASN A 331 12.01 16.17 7.68
CA ASN A 331 11.13 17.33 7.78
C ASN A 331 11.73 18.46 8.63
N MET A 332 12.41 18.12 9.71
CA MET A 332 13.09 19.10 10.55
C MET A 332 14.21 19.83 9.79
N LEU A 333 14.93 19.12 8.93
CA LEU A 333 16.05 19.67 8.15
C LEU A 333 15.61 20.49 6.94
N ALA A 334 14.47 20.14 6.34
CA ALA A 334 14.01 20.69 5.06
C ALA A 334 12.66 21.43 5.15
N GLY A 335 11.95 21.37 6.26
CA GLY A 335 10.53 21.73 6.30
C GLY A 335 9.64 20.79 5.50
N GLY A 336 10.19 19.71 4.94
CA GLY A 336 9.53 18.76 4.07
C GLY A 336 10.48 17.68 3.56
N VAL A 337 10.58 17.53 2.25
CA VAL A 337 11.41 16.50 1.59
C VAL A 337 12.79 17.06 1.27
N LEU A 338 13.84 16.30 1.62
CA LEU A 338 15.22 16.54 1.19
C LEU A 338 15.47 16.02 -0.21
N VAL A 339 16.33 16.69 -0.98
CA VAL A 339 16.90 16.18 -2.25
C VAL A 339 18.42 16.28 -2.22
N GLN A 340 19.08 15.20 -2.68
CA GLN A 340 20.54 15.17 -2.81
C GLN A 340 20.93 14.47 -4.10
N ARG A 341 21.97 14.96 -4.80
CA ARG A 341 22.56 14.24 -5.94
C ARG A 341 23.35 13.06 -5.44
N PHE A 342 23.25 11.94 -6.15
CA PHE A 342 23.95 10.70 -5.78
C PHE A 342 25.47 10.91 -5.65
N GLY A 343 26.08 11.61 -6.59
CA GLY A 343 27.52 11.89 -6.53
C GLY A 343 27.95 12.74 -5.33
N ASP A 344 27.09 13.66 -4.86
CA ASP A 344 27.36 14.43 -3.65
C ASP A 344 27.24 13.54 -2.40
N LEU A 345 26.23 12.66 -2.35
CA LEU A 345 26.08 11.67 -1.27
C LEU A 345 27.31 10.77 -1.14
N VAL A 346 27.75 10.17 -2.25
CA VAL A 346 28.93 9.29 -2.28
C VAL A 346 30.21 10.01 -1.83
N LYS A 347 30.32 11.31 -2.12
CA LYS A 347 31.45 12.13 -1.66
C LYS A 347 31.33 12.60 -0.21
N GLY A 348 30.20 12.34 0.47
CA GLY A 348 29.94 12.81 1.82
C GLY A 348 29.76 14.32 1.91
N ILE A 349 29.22 14.96 0.87
CA ILE A 349 28.98 16.40 0.83
C ILE A 349 27.49 16.68 0.54
N ARG A 350 26.94 17.71 1.20
CA ARG A 350 25.56 18.13 0.93
C ARG A 350 25.39 18.68 -0.48
N THR A 351 24.28 18.41 -1.09
CA THR A 351 23.81 19.19 -2.25
C THR A 351 23.29 20.55 -1.76
N ASN A 352 23.61 21.62 -2.46
CA ASN A 352 23.05 22.96 -2.26
C ASN A 352 22.40 23.47 -3.55
N GLU A 353 21.73 24.62 -3.50
CA GLU A 353 21.02 25.23 -4.63
C GLU A 353 21.93 25.36 -5.86
N HIS A 354 23.16 25.83 -5.67
CA HIS A 354 24.12 26.00 -6.75
C HIS A 354 24.47 24.67 -7.43
N ARG A 355 24.76 23.62 -6.64
CA ARG A 355 25.06 22.29 -7.19
C ARG A 355 23.85 21.68 -7.89
N LEU A 356 22.64 21.84 -7.31
CA LEU A 356 21.42 21.33 -7.90
C LEU A 356 21.08 22.04 -9.24
N SER A 357 21.31 23.35 -9.32
CA SER A 357 21.06 24.12 -10.55
C SER A 357 21.96 23.71 -11.72
N GLN A 358 23.13 23.13 -11.42
CA GLN A 358 24.06 22.60 -12.42
C GLN A 358 23.77 21.15 -12.84
N SER A 359 22.79 20.50 -12.19
CA SER A 359 22.38 19.14 -12.54
C SER A 359 21.75 19.08 -13.93
N PHE A 360 22.07 18.04 -14.70
CA PHE A 360 21.39 17.74 -15.96
C PHE A 360 19.96 17.25 -15.73
N ILE A 361 19.69 16.68 -14.52
CA ILE A 361 18.37 16.19 -14.15
C ILE A 361 17.61 17.31 -13.44
N LYS A 362 16.44 17.67 -13.99
CA LYS A 362 15.57 18.67 -13.38
C LYS A 362 14.65 17.99 -12.38
N PRO A 363 14.65 18.40 -11.09
CA PRO A 363 13.75 17.87 -10.09
C PRO A 363 12.29 18.06 -10.50
N THR A 364 11.49 17.00 -10.49
CA THR A 364 10.03 17.12 -10.69
C THR A 364 9.31 17.58 -9.44
N LEU A 365 9.84 17.27 -8.24
CA LEU A 365 9.39 17.85 -6.98
C LEU A 365 10.16 19.14 -6.68
N THR A 366 9.68 20.27 -7.23
CA THR A 366 10.32 21.57 -7.08
C THR A 366 10.31 22.12 -5.65
N ALA A 367 9.46 21.58 -4.77
CA ALA A 367 9.40 21.95 -3.35
C ALA A 367 10.41 21.19 -2.48
N ALA A 368 11.17 20.23 -3.04
CA ALA A 368 12.20 19.54 -2.30
C ALA A 368 13.41 20.45 -2.04
N VAL A 369 13.98 20.36 -0.85
CA VAL A 369 15.07 21.23 -0.40
C VAL A 369 16.41 20.51 -0.56
N PRO A 370 17.39 21.10 -1.25
CA PRO A 370 18.73 20.53 -1.37
C PRO A 370 19.40 20.38 -0.01
N GLY A 371 19.88 19.16 0.28
CA GLY A 371 20.44 18.88 1.59
C GLY A 371 21.40 17.69 1.63
N ASP A 372 21.48 17.09 2.79
CA ASP A 372 22.30 15.92 3.09
C ASP A 372 21.44 14.82 3.73
N LEU A 373 21.21 13.74 2.99
CA LEU A 373 20.44 12.59 3.45
C LEU A 373 21.11 11.82 4.60
N SER A 374 22.45 11.96 4.75
CA SER A 374 23.17 11.30 5.83
C SER A 374 22.83 11.86 7.22
N LEU A 375 22.22 13.03 7.29
CA LEU A 375 21.73 13.63 8.53
C LEU A 375 20.34 13.12 8.94
N ALA A 376 19.62 12.49 8.03
CA ALA A 376 18.26 11.98 8.25
C ALA A 376 18.19 10.45 8.24
N LEU A 377 18.91 9.79 7.33
CA LEU A 377 18.87 8.35 7.19
C LEU A 377 20.04 7.69 7.92
N PRO A 378 19.81 6.58 8.63
CA PRO A 378 20.87 5.81 9.25
C PRO A 378 21.92 5.34 8.23
N LYS A 379 23.19 5.32 8.66
CA LYS A 379 24.31 4.94 7.80
C LYS A 379 24.10 3.59 7.11
N ARG A 380 23.61 2.57 7.84
CA ARG A 380 23.38 1.22 7.28
C ARG A 380 22.42 1.26 6.08
N GLN A 381 21.30 1.97 6.19
CA GLN A 381 20.34 2.11 5.09
C GLN A 381 20.93 2.88 3.90
N LEU A 382 21.76 3.90 4.15
CA LEU A 382 22.43 4.62 3.06
C LEU A 382 23.46 3.76 2.34
N ASP A 383 24.28 3.00 3.07
CA ASP A 383 25.25 2.08 2.49
C ASP A 383 24.52 1.02 1.61
N ASP A 384 23.43 0.46 2.10
CA ASP A 384 22.59 -0.51 1.38
C ASP A 384 22.01 0.09 0.09
N ILE A 385 21.51 1.33 0.16
CA ILE A 385 20.95 2.06 -1.00
C ILE A 385 22.06 2.35 -2.03
N ILE A 386 23.22 2.79 -1.59
CA ILE A 386 24.38 3.08 -2.48
C ILE A 386 24.81 1.79 -3.19
N GLU A 387 24.89 0.68 -2.47
CA GLU A 387 25.26 -0.63 -3.04
C GLU A 387 24.22 -1.07 -4.08
N MET A 388 22.95 -0.95 -3.79
CA MET A 388 21.85 -1.24 -4.73
C MET A 388 21.91 -0.36 -5.98
N ILE A 389 22.22 0.94 -5.87
CA ILE A 389 22.34 1.85 -7.02
C ILE A 389 23.47 1.38 -7.94
N TYR A 390 24.60 0.98 -7.40
CA TYR A 390 25.70 0.42 -8.20
C TYR A 390 25.35 -0.92 -8.84
N ALA A 391 24.57 -1.76 -8.17
CA ALA A 391 24.07 -3.01 -8.76
C ALA A 391 23.10 -2.72 -9.92
N LEU A 392 22.15 -1.79 -9.74
CA LEU A 392 21.22 -1.35 -10.78
C LEU A 392 21.95 -0.75 -11.99
N ASP A 393 23.05 -0.02 -11.79
CA ASP A 393 23.83 0.58 -12.87
C ASP A 393 24.41 -0.48 -13.85
N LYS A 394 24.55 -1.73 -13.41
CA LYS A 394 25.00 -2.85 -14.28
C LYS A 394 23.91 -3.29 -15.26
N VAL A 395 22.65 -3.20 -14.86
CA VAL A 395 21.49 -3.58 -15.71
C VAL A 395 20.85 -2.37 -16.41
N ALA A 396 20.98 -1.19 -15.82
CA ALA A 396 20.49 0.09 -16.35
C ALA A 396 21.61 1.14 -16.24
N PRO A 397 22.59 1.14 -17.18
CA PRO A 397 23.73 2.06 -17.17
C PRO A 397 23.29 3.52 -17.14
N GLY A 398 23.82 4.28 -16.21
CA GLY A 398 23.43 5.66 -15.91
C GLY A 398 22.62 5.81 -14.62
N THR A 399 22.26 4.71 -13.95
CA THR A 399 21.60 4.76 -12.63
C THR A 399 22.52 5.38 -11.58
N ALA A 400 23.80 5.02 -11.57
CA ALA A 400 24.81 5.59 -10.65
C ALA A 400 25.45 6.90 -11.19
N ASN A 401 24.74 7.65 -12.06
CA ASN A 401 25.21 8.94 -12.53
C ASN A 401 25.34 9.92 -11.37
N TYR A 402 26.34 10.81 -11.44
CA TYR A 402 26.58 11.82 -10.42
C TYR A 402 25.33 12.66 -10.12
N ASP A 403 24.58 13.01 -11.15
CA ASP A 403 23.39 13.87 -11.08
C ASP A 403 22.10 13.13 -10.77
N THR A 404 22.09 11.79 -10.65
CA THR A 404 20.91 11.05 -10.19
C THR A 404 20.42 11.63 -8.88
N LEU A 405 19.12 11.96 -8.81
CA LEU A 405 18.53 12.62 -7.65
C LEU A 405 17.95 11.59 -6.68
N LEU A 406 18.23 11.80 -5.41
CA LEU A 406 17.72 11.01 -4.29
C LEU A 406 16.90 11.90 -3.38
N TYR A 407 15.64 11.51 -3.13
CA TYR A 407 14.74 12.25 -2.24
C TYR A 407 14.49 11.43 -0.98
N GLY A 408 14.48 12.07 0.17
CA GLY A 408 14.22 11.37 1.43
C GLY A 408 13.43 12.21 2.46
N ALA A 409 12.83 11.47 3.39
CA ALA A 409 12.84 10.02 3.48
C ALA A 409 11.60 9.43 2.80
N GLU A 410 11.76 8.33 2.08
CA GLU A 410 10.63 7.48 1.72
C GLU A 410 10.47 6.41 2.80
N VAL A 411 9.30 6.35 3.40
CA VAL A 411 8.99 5.37 4.45
C VAL A 411 7.68 4.67 4.08
N LYS A 412 7.71 3.34 4.10
CA LYS A 412 6.48 2.54 3.96
C LYS A 412 6.16 1.94 5.32
N PHE A 413 5.10 2.46 5.89
CA PHE A 413 4.54 2.00 7.14
C PHE A 413 3.64 0.79 6.90
N TYR A 414 3.75 -0.21 7.77
CA TYR A 414 2.89 -1.37 7.79
C TYR A 414 2.16 -1.42 9.12
N SER A 415 0.89 -1.79 9.07
CA SER A 415 0.08 -2.00 10.26
C SER A 415 0.66 -3.15 11.10
N SER A 416 0.49 -3.09 12.42
CA SER A 416 0.80 -4.22 13.29
C SER A 416 0.07 -5.46 12.82
N ARG A 417 0.73 -6.60 12.85
CA ARG A 417 0.14 -7.89 12.50
C ARG A 417 -0.57 -8.48 13.71
N LEU A 418 -1.52 -9.35 13.43
CA LEU A 418 -2.22 -10.13 14.43
C LEU A 418 -1.81 -11.59 14.31
N GLU A 419 -1.84 -12.30 15.43
CA GLU A 419 -1.80 -13.74 15.43
C GLU A 419 -3.17 -14.26 14.98
N LEU A 420 -3.23 -14.84 13.78
CA LEU A 420 -4.44 -15.31 13.15
C LEU A 420 -4.33 -16.79 12.78
N SER A 421 -5.48 -17.46 12.73
CA SER A 421 -5.58 -18.81 12.19
C SER A 421 -5.40 -18.81 10.65
N HIS A 422 -5.34 -20.00 10.06
CA HIS A 422 -5.40 -20.19 8.61
C HIS A 422 -6.63 -19.54 7.94
N GLU A 423 -7.72 -19.37 8.68
CA GLU A 423 -8.96 -18.74 8.22
C GLU A 423 -8.99 -17.22 8.45
N LEU A 424 -7.88 -16.62 8.89
CA LEU A 424 -7.75 -15.21 9.29
C LEU A 424 -8.63 -14.84 10.50
N GLU A 425 -8.98 -15.82 11.34
CA GLU A 425 -9.69 -15.62 12.59
C GLU A 425 -8.70 -15.32 13.72
N THR A 426 -9.06 -14.38 14.57
CA THR A 426 -8.31 -14.07 15.80
C THR A 426 -8.52 -15.19 16.85
N LYS A 427 -7.88 -15.06 18.01
CA LYS A 427 -8.14 -15.97 19.12
C LYS A 427 -9.58 -15.89 19.68
N LEU A 428 -10.34 -14.86 19.32
CA LEU A 428 -11.74 -14.70 19.71
C LEU A 428 -12.63 -15.35 18.64
N PRO A 429 -13.43 -16.37 19.00
CA PRO A 429 -14.25 -17.10 18.04
C PRO A 429 -15.21 -16.19 17.26
N GLY A 430 -15.26 -16.33 15.93
CA GLY A 430 -16.12 -15.52 15.07
C GLY A 430 -15.60 -14.10 14.78
N PHE A 431 -14.38 -13.75 15.23
CA PHE A 431 -13.76 -12.47 14.95
C PHE A 431 -12.61 -12.62 13.94
N PHE A 432 -12.82 -12.15 12.73
CA PHE A 432 -11.86 -12.19 11.61
C PHE A 432 -11.23 -10.81 11.41
N ALA A 433 -9.94 -10.80 11.05
CA ALA A 433 -9.20 -9.57 10.79
C ALA A 433 -8.49 -9.67 9.43
N ILE A 434 -8.80 -8.75 8.52
CA ILE A 434 -8.43 -8.83 7.11
C ILE A 434 -7.88 -7.49 6.57
N GLY A 435 -7.22 -7.58 5.44
CA GLY A 435 -6.73 -6.42 4.71
C GLY A 435 -5.51 -5.72 5.34
N ASP A 436 -5.18 -4.56 4.79
CA ASP A 436 -3.97 -3.79 5.15
C ASP A 436 -3.96 -3.36 6.62
N GLY A 437 -5.12 -3.03 7.18
CA GLY A 437 -5.24 -2.56 8.55
C GLY A 437 -5.00 -3.63 9.61
N ALA A 438 -5.19 -4.91 9.26
CA ALA A 438 -4.85 -6.07 10.07
C ALA A 438 -3.40 -6.54 9.88
N GLY A 439 -2.63 -5.86 9.02
CA GLY A 439 -1.24 -6.20 8.72
C GLY A 439 -1.06 -7.48 7.91
N THR A 440 -2.12 -8.02 7.31
CA THR A 440 -2.08 -9.27 6.52
C THR A 440 -1.79 -9.02 5.05
N THR A 441 -2.15 -7.85 4.52
CA THR A 441 -2.01 -7.51 3.11
C THR A 441 -1.40 -6.13 2.89
N ARG A 442 -1.04 -5.81 1.64
CA ARG A 442 -0.51 -4.51 1.21
C ARG A 442 -0.94 -4.11 -0.20
N GLY A 443 -1.71 -4.89 -0.86
CA GLY A 443 -2.15 -4.64 -2.23
C GLY A 443 -3.59 -5.03 -2.45
N LEU A 444 -4.24 -4.44 -3.48
CA LEU A 444 -5.66 -4.59 -3.75
C LEU A 444 -6.07 -6.06 -3.92
N ALA A 445 -5.35 -6.83 -4.73
CA ALA A 445 -5.66 -8.23 -5.00
C ALA A 445 -5.62 -9.10 -3.73
N GLN A 446 -4.54 -9.00 -2.94
CA GLN A 446 -4.45 -9.76 -1.69
C GLN A 446 -5.44 -9.25 -0.63
N ALA A 447 -5.75 -7.95 -0.61
CA ALA A 447 -6.79 -7.43 0.28
C ALA A 447 -8.16 -8.06 -0.03
N GLY A 448 -8.55 -8.08 -1.30
CA GLY A 448 -9.77 -8.77 -1.75
C GLY A 448 -9.76 -10.26 -1.42
N ALA A 449 -8.64 -10.96 -1.69
CA ALA A 449 -8.45 -12.37 -1.37
C ALA A 449 -8.65 -12.67 0.13
N SER A 450 -8.11 -11.82 1.02
CA SER A 450 -8.32 -11.94 2.47
C SER A 450 -9.79 -11.81 2.85
N GLY A 451 -10.54 -10.94 2.16
CA GLY A 451 -11.98 -10.78 2.36
C GLY A 451 -12.76 -12.02 2.00
N ILE A 452 -12.49 -12.60 0.83
CA ILE A 452 -13.13 -13.83 0.37
C ILE A 452 -12.82 -14.98 1.32
N LYS A 453 -11.56 -15.12 1.77
CA LYS A 453 -11.15 -16.18 2.72
C LYS A 453 -11.96 -16.12 4.01
N ALA A 454 -12.04 -14.95 4.65
CA ALA A 454 -12.80 -14.77 5.88
C ALA A 454 -14.30 -15.01 5.67
N ALA A 455 -14.86 -14.56 4.55
CA ALA A 455 -16.26 -14.79 4.21
C ALA A 455 -16.59 -16.28 4.07
N ARG A 456 -15.73 -17.05 3.38
CA ARG A 456 -15.87 -18.49 3.23
C ARG A 456 -15.79 -19.22 4.56
N ALA A 457 -14.91 -18.76 5.47
CA ALA A 457 -14.81 -19.32 6.83
C ALA A 457 -16.09 -19.08 7.68
N VAL A 458 -16.71 -17.90 7.53
CA VAL A 458 -18.01 -17.61 8.14
C VAL A 458 -19.11 -18.50 7.55
N LEU A 459 -19.19 -18.58 6.21
CA LEU A 459 -20.21 -19.40 5.51
C LEU A 459 -20.14 -20.89 5.88
N ALA A 460 -18.94 -21.40 6.14
CA ALA A 460 -18.76 -22.80 6.55
C ALA A 460 -19.31 -23.12 7.97
N ARG A 461 -19.66 -22.08 8.77
CA ARG A 461 -20.15 -22.20 10.16
C ARG A 461 -21.62 -21.81 10.31
N LEU A 462 -22.23 -21.30 9.26
CA LEU A 462 -23.66 -20.96 9.17
C LEU A 462 -24.46 -22.07 8.52
#